data_959b7068ba99ed2085fb3c158ea02150
#
_entry.id   959b7068ba99ed2085fb3c158ea02150
#
_cell.length_a   1.000
_cell.length_b   1.000
_cell.length_c   1.000
_cell.angle_alpha   90.00
_cell.angle_beta   90.00
_cell.angle_gamma   90.00
#
_symmetry.space_group_name_H-M   'P 1'
#
loop_
_entity.id
_entity.type
_entity.pdbx_description
1 polymer ?
#
loop_
_entity_poly.entity_id
_entity_poly.type
_entity_poly.pdbx_seq_one_letter_code
_entity_poly.pdbx_strand_id
1 'polypeptide(L)'
;MKKIEIADFVIRLLTLAALVCGGFWAWYQYSESGSTDWQNNITLKTEVLPYLGDMRLLVIHVQSKNPRPNKFELQSAKHDSFELRVRRLKPDAVEGKVFHEDEGDLIAQADLLKLAGGDYEFLPQAEMDDMQAVVVKANTWVSVIAEMKIHTGTRDAHGQPDIDENSTSTVVYIPK
;
A
#
# COMPACT_ATOMS: atom_id res chain seq x y z
N MET A 1 -58.71 8.13 27.84
CA MET A 1 -57.39 8.47 28.38
C MET A 1 -56.44 7.28 28.29
N LYS A 2 -56.71 6.10 28.81
CA LYS A 2 -55.79 4.95 28.82
C LYS A 2 -55.24 4.50 27.44
N LYS A 3 -56.00 4.64 26.34
CA LYS A 3 -55.51 4.19 25.00
C LYS A 3 -54.45 5.11 24.41
N ILE A 4 -54.49 6.40 24.69
CA ILE A 4 -53.51 7.40 24.21
C ILE A 4 -52.18 7.22 24.96
N GLU A 5 -52.24 6.95 26.27
CA GLU A 5 -51.05 6.70 27.08
C GLU A 5 -50.29 5.43 26.63
N ILE A 6 -51.01 4.38 26.25
CA ILE A 6 -50.43 3.13 25.73
C ILE A 6 -49.77 3.39 24.37
N ALA A 7 -50.43 4.15 23.48
CA ALA A 7 -49.88 4.49 22.17
C ALA A 7 -48.59 5.31 22.30
N ASP A 8 -48.55 6.30 23.19
CA ASP A 8 -47.37 7.12 23.44
C ASP A 8 -46.22 6.30 24.04
N PHE A 9 -46.49 5.38 24.94
CA PHE A 9 -45.51 4.45 25.48
C PHE A 9 -44.93 3.53 24.42
N VAL A 10 -45.77 2.97 23.53
CA VAL A 10 -45.32 2.10 22.43
C VAL A 10 -44.43 2.87 21.44
N ILE A 11 -44.81 4.11 21.11
CA ILE A 11 -44.00 4.95 20.20
C ILE A 11 -42.62 5.23 20.82
N ARG A 12 -42.56 5.57 22.10
CA ARG A 12 -41.26 5.81 22.79
C ARG A 12 -40.39 4.55 22.81
N LEU A 13 -40.99 3.39 23.06
CA LEU A 13 -40.27 2.11 23.06
C LEU A 13 -39.72 1.78 21.67
N LEU A 14 -40.51 1.98 20.62
CA LEU A 14 -40.08 1.77 19.24
C LEU A 14 -38.95 2.74 18.83
N THR A 15 -39.04 4.00 19.25
CA THR A 15 -38.01 5.00 19.01
C THR A 15 -36.71 4.62 19.70
N LEU A 16 -36.76 4.16 20.95
CA LEU A 16 -35.60 3.69 21.69
C LEU A 16 -34.97 2.46 21.01
N ALA A 17 -35.79 1.50 20.60
CA ALA A 17 -35.32 0.31 19.88
C ALA A 17 -34.65 0.69 18.55
N ALA A 18 -35.24 1.62 17.79
CA ALA A 18 -34.66 2.11 16.54
C ALA A 18 -33.32 2.81 16.76
N LEU A 19 -33.16 3.60 17.80
CA LEU A 19 -31.91 4.26 18.18
C LEU A 19 -30.82 3.25 18.56
N VAL A 20 -31.16 2.24 19.34
CA VAL A 20 -30.22 1.18 19.74
C VAL A 20 -29.79 0.35 18.54
N CYS A 21 -30.73 -0.08 17.69
CA CYS A 21 -30.41 -0.83 16.48
C CYS A 21 -29.58 0.00 15.48
N GLY A 22 -29.92 1.27 15.28
CA GLY A 22 -29.19 2.18 14.42
C GLY A 22 -27.77 2.46 14.94
N GLY A 23 -27.63 2.68 16.25
CA GLY A 23 -26.31 2.86 16.87
C GLY A 23 -25.43 1.61 16.78
N PHE A 24 -26.02 0.43 17.03
CA PHE A 24 -25.32 -0.84 16.88
C PHE A 24 -24.91 -1.11 15.43
N TRP A 25 -25.79 -0.83 14.47
CA TRP A 25 -25.50 -0.96 13.07
C TRP A 25 -24.38 -0.01 12.60
N ALA A 26 -24.43 1.24 13.03
CA ALA A 26 -23.39 2.22 12.73
C ALA A 26 -22.03 1.82 13.34
N TRP A 27 -22.04 1.32 14.58
CA TRP A 27 -20.83 0.80 15.23
C TRP A 27 -20.31 -0.44 14.54
N TYR A 28 -21.19 -1.37 14.13
CA TYR A 28 -20.81 -2.57 13.38
C TYR A 28 -20.20 -2.20 12.03
N GLN A 29 -20.83 -1.31 11.26
CA GLN A 29 -20.28 -0.83 9.99
C GLN A 29 -18.92 -0.12 10.18
N TYR A 30 -18.77 0.69 11.21
CA TYR A 30 -17.51 1.34 11.52
C TYR A 30 -16.42 0.32 11.89
N SER A 31 -16.76 -0.69 12.67
CA SER A 31 -15.87 -1.78 13.06
C SER A 31 -15.45 -2.61 11.86
N GLU A 32 -16.38 -3.00 11.00
CA GLU A 32 -16.12 -3.77 9.78
C GLU A 32 -15.30 -2.97 8.75
N SER A 33 -15.64 -1.71 8.52
CA SER A 33 -14.88 -0.84 7.58
C SER A 33 -13.44 -0.60 8.02
N GLY A 34 -13.12 -0.86 9.29
CA GLY A 34 -11.77 -0.78 9.84
C GLY A 34 -10.96 -2.07 9.79
N SER A 35 -11.62 -3.22 9.64
CA SER A 35 -11.00 -4.55 9.80
C SER A 35 -10.83 -5.32 8.49
N THR A 36 -11.56 -4.96 7.44
CA THR A 36 -11.50 -5.66 6.17
C THR A 36 -10.55 -4.96 5.20
N ASP A 37 -9.72 -5.74 4.57
CA ASP A 37 -8.79 -5.45 3.48
C ASP A 37 -7.82 -4.29 3.72
N TRP A 38 -6.59 -4.65 3.93
CA TRP A 38 -5.49 -3.71 3.95
C TRP A 38 -5.44 -2.94 2.62
N GLN A 39 -5.66 -1.63 2.69
CA GLN A 39 -5.62 -0.76 1.52
C GLN A 39 -4.58 0.34 1.79
N ASN A 40 -3.48 0.29 1.07
CA ASN A 40 -2.54 1.39 0.97
C ASN A 40 -2.36 1.73 -0.51
N ASN A 41 -2.42 3.00 -0.85
CA ASN A 41 -2.16 3.44 -2.20
C ASN A 41 -0.67 3.74 -2.35
N ILE A 42 0.02 2.96 -3.17
CA ILE A 42 1.41 3.21 -3.52
C ILE A 42 1.46 3.84 -4.92
N THR A 43 2.19 4.94 -5.07
CA THR A 43 2.40 5.62 -6.34
C THR A 43 3.88 5.87 -6.54
N LEU A 44 4.38 5.58 -7.74
CA LEU A 44 5.75 5.85 -8.13
C LEU A 44 5.82 7.10 -9.00
N LYS A 45 6.72 8.04 -8.64
CA LYS A 45 7.15 9.13 -9.51
C LYS A 45 8.64 9.04 -9.72
N THR A 46 9.09 9.26 -10.95
CA THR A 46 10.50 9.12 -11.31
C THR A 46 10.98 10.34 -12.06
N GLU A 47 12.22 10.72 -11.79
CA GLU A 47 12.94 11.76 -12.51
C GLU A 47 14.32 11.26 -12.90
N VAL A 48 14.78 11.59 -14.10
CA VAL A 48 16.12 11.20 -14.59
C VAL A 48 16.96 12.44 -14.71
N LEU A 49 18.03 12.50 -13.91
CA LEU A 49 18.96 13.62 -13.86
C LEU A 49 20.30 13.26 -14.50
N PRO A 50 21.03 14.22 -15.11
CA PRO A 50 22.39 14.02 -15.53
C PRO A 50 23.30 13.61 -14.35
N TYR A 51 24.22 12.69 -14.59
CA TYR A 51 25.22 12.30 -13.62
C TYR A 51 26.61 12.30 -14.27
N LEU A 52 27.40 11.29 -14.14
CA LEU A 52 28.78 11.25 -14.65
C LEU A 52 28.89 10.41 -15.92
N GLY A 53 29.43 10.97 -17.00
CA GLY A 53 29.67 10.27 -18.26
C GLY A 53 28.38 9.73 -18.89
N ASP A 54 28.31 8.43 -19.10
CA ASP A 54 27.14 7.71 -19.62
C ASP A 54 26.16 7.23 -18.52
N MET A 55 26.36 7.71 -17.31
CA MET A 55 25.49 7.41 -16.17
C MET A 55 24.46 8.50 -15.95
N ARG A 56 23.32 8.13 -15.40
CA ARG A 56 22.23 9.01 -15.00
C ARG A 56 21.84 8.69 -13.57
N LEU A 57 21.29 9.67 -12.89
CA LEU A 57 20.69 9.50 -11.58
C LEU A 57 19.19 9.35 -11.76
N LEU A 58 18.66 8.17 -11.47
CA LEU A 58 17.22 7.93 -11.41
C LEU A 58 16.77 8.23 -9.97
N VAL A 59 16.03 9.33 -9.83
CA VAL A 59 15.37 9.70 -8.57
C VAL A 59 13.98 9.07 -8.57
N ILE A 60 13.65 8.38 -7.50
CA ILE A 60 12.40 7.63 -7.34
C ILE A 60 11.72 8.12 -6.08
N HIS A 61 10.51 8.63 -6.20
CA HIS A 61 9.62 8.94 -5.11
C HIS A 61 8.60 7.81 -4.97
N VAL A 62 8.63 7.14 -3.83
CA VAL A 62 7.66 6.13 -3.45
C VAL A 62 6.64 6.79 -2.54
N GLN A 63 5.53 7.23 -3.12
CA GLN A 63 4.46 7.88 -2.38
C GLN A 63 3.48 6.81 -1.89
N SER A 64 3.29 6.73 -0.59
CA SER A 64 2.37 5.80 0.05
C SER A 64 1.32 6.57 0.85
N LYS A 65 0.05 6.21 0.69
CA LYS A 65 -1.07 6.87 1.35
C LYS A 65 -1.99 5.87 2.02
N ASN A 66 -2.29 6.14 3.28
CA ASN A 66 -3.32 5.42 4.01
C ASN A 66 -4.70 6.06 3.75
N PRO A 67 -5.56 5.50 2.88
CA PRO A 67 -6.89 6.05 2.62
C PRO A 67 -7.90 5.75 3.74
N ARG A 68 -7.52 4.95 4.73
CA ARG A 68 -8.40 4.43 5.78
C ARG A 68 -8.61 5.42 6.91
N PRO A 69 -9.72 5.31 7.64
CA PRO A 69 -9.97 6.08 8.86
C PRO A 69 -9.14 5.60 10.05
N ASN A 70 -8.55 4.40 9.98
CA ASN A 70 -7.74 3.79 11.03
C ASN A 70 -6.26 3.84 10.68
N LYS A 71 -5.40 3.95 11.69
CA LYS A 71 -3.97 3.78 11.50
C LYS A 71 -3.62 2.32 11.20
N PHE A 72 -2.53 2.11 10.48
CA PHE A 72 -1.87 0.82 10.39
C PHE A 72 -0.37 0.95 10.57
N GLU A 73 0.28 -0.13 10.92
CA GLU A 73 1.70 -0.18 11.20
C GLU A 73 2.34 -1.31 10.40
N LEU A 74 3.53 -1.01 9.85
CA LEU A 74 4.46 -2.00 9.33
C LEU A 74 5.55 -2.21 10.37
N GLN A 75 5.87 -3.46 10.68
CA GLN A 75 6.87 -3.79 11.67
C GLN A 75 7.78 -4.91 11.16
N SER A 76 9.06 -4.62 10.98
CA SER A 76 10.06 -5.63 10.60
C SER A 76 10.09 -6.82 11.57
N ALA A 77 9.77 -6.59 12.84
CA ALA A 77 9.66 -7.64 13.86
C ALA A 77 8.52 -8.64 13.59
N LYS A 78 7.52 -8.24 12.81
CA LYS A 78 6.41 -9.09 12.34
C LYS A 78 6.68 -9.69 10.96
N HIS A 79 7.88 -9.50 10.41
CA HIS A 79 8.26 -9.88 9.06
C HIS A 79 7.58 -9.08 7.95
N ASP A 80 6.98 -7.92 8.28
CA ASP A 80 6.49 -7.00 7.28
C ASP A 80 7.65 -6.43 6.46
N SER A 81 7.38 -6.03 5.22
CA SER A 81 8.38 -5.44 4.33
C SER A 81 7.80 -4.30 3.49
N PHE A 82 8.66 -3.35 3.15
CA PHE A 82 8.38 -2.34 2.15
C PHE A 82 9.60 -2.19 1.26
N GLU A 83 9.57 -2.86 0.11
CA GLU A 83 10.72 -2.99 -0.77
C GLU A 83 10.58 -2.15 -2.03
N LEU A 84 11.68 -1.50 -2.42
CA LEU A 84 11.87 -0.88 -3.70
C LEU A 84 12.88 -1.70 -4.50
N ARG A 85 12.53 -2.14 -5.70
CA ARG A 85 13.40 -2.88 -6.63
C ARG A 85 13.52 -2.13 -7.95
N VAL A 86 14.72 -2.02 -8.47
CA VAL A 86 15.01 -1.46 -9.78
C VAL A 86 15.69 -2.52 -10.63
N ARG A 87 15.10 -2.86 -11.78
CA ARG A 87 15.60 -3.89 -12.68
C ARG A 87 15.85 -3.31 -14.06
N ARG A 88 16.95 -3.66 -14.68
CA ARG A 88 17.25 -3.31 -16.06
C ARG A 88 16.59 -4.33 -16.99
N LEU A 89 15.73 -3.84 -17.89
CA LEU A 89 15.07 -4.66 -18.89
C LEU A 89 16.06 -5.04 -20.00
N LYS A 90 15.96 -6.26 -20.50
CA LYS A 90 16.80 -6.73 -21.60
C LYS A 90 16.35 -6.12 -22.92
N PRO A 91 17.30 -5.72 -23.80
CA PRO A 91 16.97 -5.06 -25.06
C PRO A 91 16.45 -6.01 -26.15
N ASP A 92 16.40 -7.32 -25.88
CA ASP A 92 16.02 -8.39 -26.81
C ASP A 92 14.51 -8.71 -26.81
N ALA A 93 13.69 -7.80 -26.26
CA ALA A 93 12.25 -7.98 -26.26
C ALA A 93 11.68 -7.89 -27.68
N VAL A 94 10.79 -8.82 -28.02
CA VAL A 94 10.02 -8.83 -29.26
C VAL A 94 8.67 -8.13 -29.06
N GLU A 95 8.09 -7.61 -30.14
CA GLU A 95 6.77 -7.00 -30.12
C GLU A 95 5.72 -7.95 -29.54
N GLY A 96 4.89 -7.43 -28.62
CA GLY A 96 3.85 -8.20 -27.93
C GLY A 96 4.32 -8.96 -26.68
N LYS A 97 5.61 -8.87 -26.31
CA LYS A 97 6.10 -9.47 -25.07
C LYS A 97 5.57 -8.71 -23.86
N VAL A 98 4.99 -9.44 -22.90
CA VAL A 98 4.63 -8.92 -21.59
C VAL A 98 5.78 -9.15 -20.61
N PHE A 99 6.24 -8.10 -19.96
CA PHE A 99 7.25 -8.20 -18.91
C PHE A 99 6.60 -8.55 -17.57
N HIS A 100 7.17 -9.52 -16.87
CA HIS A 100 6.81 -9.82 -15.49
C HIS A 100 7.61 -8.94 -14.52
N GLU A 101 7.08 -8.70 -13.33
CA GLU A 101 7.71 -7.83 -12.32
C GLU A 101 9.16 -8.24 -11.99
N ASP A 102 9.44 -9.53 -11.98
CA ASP A 102 10.76 -10.06 -11.68
C ASP A 102 11.68 -10.21 -12.90
N GLU A 103 11.25 -9.76 -14.07
CA GLU A 103 12.03 -9.87 -15.28
C GLU A 103 13.13 -8.79 -15.36
N GLY A 104 14.27 -9.16 -15.92
CA GLY A 104 15.43 -8.29 -16.07
C GLY A 104 16.47 -8.44 -14.95
N ASP A 105 17.58 -7.72 -15.10
CA ASP A 105 18.70 -7.75 -14.16
C ASP A 105 18.42 -6.82 -12.97
N LEU A 106 18.41 -7.33 -11.75
CA LEU A 106 18.30 -6.50 -10.54
C LEU A 106 19.57 -5.62 -10.45
N ILE A 107 19.38 -4.30 -10.46
CA ILE A 107 20.47 -3.32 -10.34
C ILE A 107 20.47 -2.57 -9.02
N ALA A 108 19.32 -2.46 -8.36
CA ALA A 108 19.22 -1.89 -7.02
C ALA A 108 18.01 -2.47 -6.28
N GLN A 109 18.17 -2.59 -4.96
CA GLN A 109 17.10 -2.97 -4.04
C GLN A 109 17.29 -2.19 -2.74
N ALA A 110 16.21 -1.66 -2.20
CA ALA A 110 16.17 -0.97 -0.92
C ALA A 110 14.96 -1.46 -0.12
N ASP A 111 15.17 -1.76 1.14
CA ASP A 111 14.10 -2.02 2.10
C ASP A 111 13.77 -0.71 2.81
N LEU A 112 12.70 -0.04 2.36
CA LEU A 112 12.28 1.27 2.86
C LEU A 112 11.87 1.18 4.34
N LEU A 113 11.28 0.06 4.76
CA LEU A 113 10.92 -0.17 6.16
C LEU A 113 12.15 -0.20 7.07
N LYS A 114 13.22 -0.89 6.65
CA LYS A 114 14.48 -0.91 7.41
C LYS A 114 15.19 0.45 7.39
N LEU A 115 15.14 1.17 6.28
CA LEU A 115 15.69 2.53 6.21
C LEU A 115 14.97 3.50 7.14
N ALA A 116 13.67 3.30 7.37
CA ALA A 116 12.87 4.06 8.34
C ALA A 116 13.08 3.62 9.80
N GLY A 117 13.93 2.64 10.06
CA GLY A 117 14.23 2.14 11.42
C GLY A 117 13.51 0.85 11.80
N GLY A 118 12.79 0.23 10.88
CA GLY A 118 12.11 -1.06 11.07
C GLY A 118 10.65 -0.97 11.48
N ASP A 119 10.17 0.24 11.80
CA ASP A 119 8.79 0.52 12.13
C ASP A 119 8.27 1.70 11.30
N TYR A 120 7.08 1.54 10.74
CA TYR A 120 6.44 2.55 9.90
C TYR A 120 4.97 2.69 10.31
N GLU A 121 4.58 3.84 10.86
CA GLU A 121 3.22 4.12 11.29
C GLU A 121 2.51 5.02 10.28
N PHE A 122 1.43 4.52 9.68
CA PHE A 122 0.58 5.26 8.79
C PHE A 122 -0.67 5.74 9.52
N LEU A 123 -0.70 7.00 9.89
CA LEU A 123 -1.89 7.64 10.46
C LEU A 123 -3.03 7.70 9.43
N PRO A 124 -4.29 7.83 9.87
CA PRO A 124 -5.42 8.00 8.97
C PRO A 124 -5.19 9.15 7.99
N GLN A 125 -5.39 8.89 6.69
CA GLN A 125 -5.21 9.83 5.58
C GLN A 125 -3.77 10.37 5.42
N ALA A 126 -2.80 9.85 6.18
CA ALA A 126 -1.41 10.25 6.03
C ALA A 126 -0.86 9.84 4.65
N GLU A 127 -0.04 10.72 4.10
CA GLU A 127 0.73 10.49 2.88
C GLU A 127 2.21 10.65 3.21
N MET A 128 3.03 9.70 2.78
CA MET A 128 4.47 9.68 2.99
C MET A 128 5.16 9.59 1.64
N ASP A 129 6.33 10.20 1.52
CA ASP A 129 7.15 10.22 0.31
C ASP A 129 8.57 9.79 0.65
N ASP A 130 8.92 8.56 0.27
CA ASP A 130 10.25 8.00 0.41
C ASP A 130 11.03 8.21 -0.88
N MET A 131 12.06 9.05 -0.82
CA MET A 131 12.90 9.34 -1.97
C MET A 131 14.15 8.46 -1.97
N GLN A 132 14.37 7.77 -3.08
CA GLN A 132 15.60 7.00 -3.34
C GLN A 132 16.26 7.47 -4.65
N ALA A 133 17.58 7.40 -4.70
CA ALA A 133 18.34 7.75 -5.89
C ALA A 133 19.24 6.58 -6.31
N VAL A 134 19.13 6.17 -7.56
CA VAL A 134 19.88 5.03 -8.12
C VAL A 134 20.68 5.48 -9.31
N VAL A 135 21.98 5.16 -9.36
CA VAL A 135 22.81 5.40 -10.52
C VAL A 135 22.56 4.32 -11.56
N VAL A 136 22.15 4.73 -12.76
CA VAL A 136 21.76 3.84 -13.86
C VAL A 136 22.50 4.22 -15.13
N LYS A 137 22.70 3.26 -16.03
CA LYS A 137 23.35 3.50 -17.32
C LYS A 137 22.38 4.18 -18.29
N ALA A 138 22.85 5.17 -19.03
CA ALA A 138 22.10 5.81 -20.10
C ALA A 138 21.73 4.82 -21.23
N ASN A 139 20.71 5.18 -22.00
CA ASN A 139 20.22 4.39 -23.14
C ASN A 139 19.76 2.97 -22.73
N THR A 140 19.09 2.86 -21.59
CA THR A 140 18.51 1.62 -21.09
C THR A 140 17.07 1.81 -20.63
N TRP A 141 16.30 0.73 -20.60
CA TRP A 141 15.00 0.67 -19.96
C TRP A 141 15.14 0.04 -18.57
N VAL A 142 14.49 0.62 -17.62
CA VAL A 142 14.43 0.08 -16.24
C VAL A 142 12.99 -0.08 -15.79
N SER A 143 12.71 -1.16 -15.07
CA SER A 143 11.48 -1.35 -14.30
C SER A 143 11.75 -0.94 -12.87
N VAL A 144 10.85 -0.17 -12.28
CA VAL A 144 10.86 0.23 -10.88
C VAL A 144 9.62 -0.34 -10.24
N ILE A 145 9.78 -1.06 -9.14
CA ILE A 145 8.72 -1.76 -8.43
C ILE A 145 8.80 -1.40 -6.96
N ALA A 146 7.68 -0.95 -6.39
CA ALA A 146 7.52 -0.80 -4.95
C ALA A 146 6.48 -1.79 -4.46
N GLU A 147 6.84 -2.60 -3.47
CA GLU A 147 6.02 -3.68 -2.92
C GLU A 147 5.98 -3.60 -1.41
N MET A 148 4.79 -3.70 -0.85
CA MET A 148 4.54 -3.68 0.58
C MET A 148 3.82 -4.98 0.98
N LYS A 149 4.32 -5.66 2.01
CA LYS A 149 3.76 -6.90 2.54
C LYS A 149 3.51 -6.77 4.03
N ILE A 150 2.31 -7.16 4.45
CA ILE A 150 1.91 -7.19 5.86
C ILE A 150 1.51 -8.61 6.23
N HIS A 151 2.04 -9.08 7.34
CA HIS A 151 1.61 -10.32 7.97
C HIS A 151 0.42 -10.02 8.86
N THR A 152 -0.76 -10.51 8.49
CA THR A 152 -2.02 -10.24 9.23
C THR A 152 -2.04 -10.88 10.62
N GLY A 153 -1.12 -11.81 10.86
CA GLY A 153 -1.09 -12.61 12.10
C GLY A 153 -2.07 -13.78 12.08
N THR A 154 -2.84 -13.91 11.02
CA THR A 154 -3.75 -15.05 10.79
C THR A 154 -3.12 -16.09 9.89
N ARG A 155 -3.84 -17.19 9.65
CA ARG A 155 -3.43 -18.23 8.70
C ARG A 155 -4.53 -18.45 7.70
N ASP A 156 -4.13 -18.69 6.46
CA ASP A 156 -5.03 -19.03 5.37
C ASP A 156 -5.67 -20.43 5.56
N ALA A 157 -6.55 -20.81 4.63
CA ALA A 157 -7.22 -22.12 4.63
C ALA A 157 -6.25 -23.33 4.52
N HIS A 158 -5.00 -23.09 4.12
CA HIS A 158 -3.94 -24.09 3.98
C HIS A 158 -2.95 -24.06 5.15
N GLY A 159 -3.19 -23.23 6.18
CA GLY A 159 -2.36 -23.09 7.37
C GLY A 159 -1.08 -22.28 7.16
N GLN A 160 -0.92 -21.62 5.98
CA GLN A 160 0.18 -20.72 5.72
C GLN A 160 -0.08 -19.33 6.37
N PRO A 161 0.97 -18.57 6.71
CA PRO A 161 0.78 -17.18 7.12
C PRO A 161 -0.03 -16.41 6.08
N ASP A 162 -1.05 -15.71 6.54
CA ASP A 162 -1.85 -14.85 5.69
C ASP A 162 -1.12 -13.52 5.51
N ILE A 163 -0.87 -13.14 4.26
CA ILE A 163 -0.06 -11.99 3.89
C ILE A 163 -0.86 -11.12 2.92
N ASP A 164 -1.12 -9.90 3.34
CA ASP A 164 -1.62 -8.87 2.46
C ASP A 164 -0.48 -8.21 1.70
N GLU A 165 -0.60 -8.16 0.39
CA GLU A 165 0.40 -7.60 -0.51
C GLU A 165 -0.19 -6.50 -1.38
N ASN A 166 0.52 -5.39 -1.50
CA ASN A 166 0.22 -4.32 -2.44
C ASN A 166 1.49 -3.90 -3.17
N SER A 167 1.45 -3.88 -4.49
CA SER A 167 2.57 -3.48 -5.32
C SER A 167 2.16 -2.46 -6.38
N THR A 168 3.13 -1.69 -6.82
CA THR A 168 3.02 -0.82 -7.99
C THR A 168 4.31 -0.85 -8.77
N SER A 169 4.20 -0.74 -10.10
CA SER A 169 5.36 -0.74 -10.98
C SER A 169 5.27 0.32 -12.05
N THR A 170 6.42 0.76 -12.52
CA THR A 170 6.54 1.66 -13.67
C THR A 170 7.78 1.31 -14.49
N VAL A 171 7.74 1.63 -15.78
CA VAL A 171 8.88 1.44 -16.68
C VAL A 171 9.38 2.80 -17.15
N VAL A 172 10.69 3.02 -17.04
CA VAL A 172 11.35 4.30 -17.33
C VAL A 172 12.45 4.10 -18.36
N TYR A 173 12.44 4.91 -19.42
CA TYR A 173 13.56 5.02 -20.32
C TYR A 173 14.60 6.00 -19.77
N ILE A 174 15.85 5.58 -19.73
CA ILE A 174 16.99 6.38 -19.29
C ILE A 174 17.67 7.00 -20.52
N PRO A 175 17.47 8.30 -20.78
CA PRO A 175 17.99 8.94 -21.97
C PRO A 175 19.52 9.08 -21.97
N LYS A 176 20.10 9.40 -23.16
CA LYS A 176 21.52 9.72 -23.30
C LYS A 176 21.92 11.00 -22.58
#